data_55bd5607f34c6c3a9268d5bc27c40968
#
_entry.id   55bd5607f34c6c3a9268d5bc27c40968
#
_cell.length_a   1.000
_cell.length_b   1.000
_cell.length_c   1.000
_cell.angle_alpha   90.00
_cell.angle_beta   90.00
_cell.angle_gamma   90.00
#
_symmetry.space_group_name_H-M   'P 1'
#
loop_
_entity.id
_entity.type
_entity.pdbx_description
1 polymer ?
#
loop_
_entity_poly.entity_id
_entity_poly.type
_entity_poly.pdbx_seq_one_letter_code
_entity_poly.pdbx_strand_id
1 'polypeptide(L)'
;MTDKKERIDIHQYLAEFDDIPGTRVFTAKRARMGYWLNQFAMSLMKEENRTRFLADEKAYLDEWDLTDAAKAAVIARDYNAMLDEGGNIYFLSKLFSTDKQSFQFAAGSMTGMTPDEYAEMMLKGGRSPKGVRSIKGGY
;
A
#
# COMPACT_ATOMS: atom_id res chain seq x y z
N MET A 1 40.82 -13.90 -22.83
CA MET A 1 39.73 -14.50 -22.04
C MET A 1 38.79 -13.40 -21.66
N THR A 2 37.59 -13.47 -22.16
CA THR A 2 36.52 -12.59 -21.68
C THR A 2 35.91 -13.22 -20.45
N ASP A 3 36.05 -12.55 -19.28
CA ASP A 3 35.30 -12.89 -18.10
C ASP A 3 33.82 -12.89 -18.47
N LYS A 4 33.17 -14.06 -18.45
CA LYS A 4 31.72 -14.12 -18.51
C LYS A 4 31.24 -13.43 -17.23
N LYS A 5 30.77 -12.19 -17.36
CA LYS A 5 30.02 -11.56 -16.27
C LYS A 5 28.90 -12.52 -15.89
N GLU A 6 28.98 -13.02 -14.67
CA GLU A 6 27.91 -13.83 -14.09
C GLU A 6 26.60 -13.05 -14.24
N ARG A 7 25.64 -13.64 -14.93
CA ARG A 7 24.33 -12.97 -15.11
C ARG A 7 23.65 -12.99 -13.76
N ILE A 8 23.34 -11.79 -13.27
CA ILE A 8 22.51 -11.64 -12.05
C ILE A 8 21.16 -12.27 -12.33
N ASP A 9 20.73 -13.18 -11.45
CA ASP A 9 19.34 -13.66 -11.45
C ASP A 9 18.47 -12.51 -10.95
N ILE A 10 17.74 -11.88 -11.89
CA ILE A 10 16.90 -10.73 -11.60
C ILE A 10 15.80 -11.06 -10.56
N HIS A 11 15.28 -12.27 -10.57
CA HIS A 11 14.23 -12.67 -9.62
C HIS A 11 14.79 -12.80 -8.20
N GLN A 12 15.98 -13.37 -8.06
CA GLN A 12 16.67 -13.45 -6.78
C GLN A 12 17.07 -12.06 -6.27
N TYR A 13 17.55 -11.19 -7.14
CA TYR A 13 17.89 -9.81 -6.80
C TYR A 13 16.65 -9.03 -6.34
N LEU A 14 15.54 -9.13 -7.05
CA LEU A 14 14.31 -8.42 -6.72
C LEU A 14 13.63 -8.96 -5.45
N ALA A 15 13.84 -10.24 -5.10
CA ALA A 15 13.27 -10.82 -3.89
C ALA A 15 13.77 -10.13 -2.60
N GLU A 16 14.95 -9.51 -2.64
CA GLU A 16 15.46 -8.75 -1.50
C GLU A 16 14.63 -7.51 -1.18
N PHE A 17 13.96 -6.92 -2.18
CA PHE A 17 13.06 -5.77 -1.97
C PHE A 17 11.77 -6.13 -1.23
N ASP A 18 11.41 -7.41 -1.17
CA ASP A 18 10.23 -7.86 -0.44
C ASP A 18 10.44 -7.86 1.09
N ASP A 19 11.68 -7.73 1.55
CA ASP A 19 12.02 -7.80 2.97
C ASP A 19 12.79 -6.57 3.47
N ILE A 20 12.32 -5.39 3.10
CA ILE A 20 12.84 -4.14 3.65
C ILE A 20 12.00 -3.75 4.87
N PRO A 21 12.60 -3.58 6.05
CA PRO A 21 11.86 -3.31 7.29
C PRO A 21 10.99 -2.05 7.19
N GLY A 22 9.75 -2.18 7.58
CA GLY A 22 8.81 -1.07 7.66
C GLY A 22 8.33 -0.53 6.32
N THR A 23 8.64 -1.22 5.22
CA THR A 23 8.23 -0.78 3.88
C THR A 23 7.75 -1.94 3.02
N ARG A 24 6.99 -1.60 1.98
CA ARG A 24 6.53 -2.51 0.93
C ARG A 24 6.83 -1.87 -0.41
N VAL A 25 7.94 -2.28 -1.02
CA VAL A 25 8.37 -1.75 -2.31
C VAL A 25 7.39 -2.16 -3.39
N PHE A 26 6.92 -1.20 -4.18
CA PHE A 26 6.01 -1.44 -5.29
C PHE A 26 6.78 -2.01 -6.49
N THR A 27 6.86 -3.33 -6.55
CA THR A 27 7.52 -4.09 -7.61
C THR A 27 6.56 -4.37 -8.78
N ALA A 28 7.09 -4.83 -9.91
CA ALA A 28 6.28 -5.26 -11.06
C ALA A 28 5.29 -6.39 -10.69
N LYS A 29 5.71 -7.30 -9.80
CA LYS A 29 4.84 -8.35 -9.25
C LYS A 29 3.65 -7.74 -8.50
N ARG A 30 3.90 -6.76 -7.63
CA ARG A 30 2.85 -6.07 -6.88
C ARG A 30 1.97 -5.23 -7.79
N ALA A 31 2.53 -4.57 -8.80
CA ALA A 31 1.77 -3.83 -9.80
C ALA A 31 0.75 -4.70 -10.52
N ARG A 32 1.12 -5.92 -10.89
CA ARG A 32 0.22 -6.90 -11.52
C ARG A 32 -0.84 -7.40 -10.54
N MET A 33 -0.43 -7.77 -9.34
CA MET A 33 -1.33 -8.27 -8.30
C MET A 33 -2.39 -7.24 -7.92
N GLY A 34 -2.00 -5.99 -7.77
CA GLY A 34 -2.86 -4.89 -7.34
C GLY A 34 -3.50 -4.07 -8.45
N TYR A 35 -3.43 -4.52 -9.70
CA TYR A 35 -3.89 -3.73 -10.85
C TYR A 35 -5.32 -3.20 -10.66
N TRP A 36 -6.26 -4.08 -10.36
CA TRP A 36 -7.66 -3.67 -10.20
C TRP A 36 -7.92 -2.85 -8.93
N LEU A 37 -7.19 -3.12 -7.86
CA LEU A 37 -7.25 -2.28 -6.65
C LEU A 37 -6.80 -0.85 -6.96
N ASN A 38 -5.72 -0.69 -7.70
CA ASN A 38 -5.21 0.62 -8.10
C ASN A 38 -6.15 1.31 -9.10
N GLN A 39 -6.78 0.58 -10.03
CA GLN A 39 -7.78 1.13 -10.94
C GLN A 39 -9.04 1.58 -10.19
N PHE A 40 -9.50 0.79 -9.22
CA PHE A 40 -10.56 1.21 -8.32
C PHE A 40 -10.22 2.54 -7.64
N ALA A 41 -9.06 2.63 -7.01
CA ALA A 41 -8.63 3.84 -6.32
C ALA A 41 -8.57 5.05 -7.27
N MET A 42 -8.05 4.87 -8.48
CA MET A 42 -8.02 5.92 -9.51
C MET A 42 -9.41 6.37 -9.95
N SER A 43 -10.41 5.48 -9.95
CA SER A 43 -11.78 5.85 -10.28
C SER A 43 -12.35 6.93 -9.36
N LEU A 44 -11.85 7.01 -8.12
CA LEU A 44 -12.27 7.99 -7.11
C LEU A 44 -11.74 9.41 -7.38
N MET A 45 -10.98 9.63 -8.43
CA MET A 45 -10.67 10.99 -8.91
C MET A 45 -11.92 11.74 -9.39
N LYS A 46 -12.94 11.03 -9.84
CA LYS A 46 -14.21 11.63 -10.29
C LYS A 46 -15.20 11.71 -9.14
N GLU A 47 -15.80 12.88 -8.97
CA GLU A 47 -16.78 13.13 -7.90
C GLU A 47 -17.97 12.18 -7.97
N GLU A 48 -18.48 11.90 -9.16
CA GLU A 48 -19.58 10.95 -9.36
C GLU A 48 -19.27 9.56 -8.82
N ASN A 49 -18.02 9.09 -9.00
CA ASN A 49 -17.57 7.79 -8.50
C ASN A 49 -17.43 7.80 -6.98
N ARG A 50 -16.90 8.88 -6.40
CA ARG A 50 -16.84 9.03 -4.94
C ARG A 50 -18.21 8.98 -4.31
N THR A 51 -19.18 9.67 -4.90
CA THR A 51 -20.58 9.68 -4.43
C THR A 51 -21.19 8.28 -4.47
N ARG A 52 -21.00 7.55 -5.57
CA ARG A 52 -21.49 6.18 -5.71
C ARG A 52 -20.82 5.23 -4.71
N PHE A 53 -19.51 5.34 -4.56
CA PHE A 53 -18.74 4.51 -3.62
C PHE A 53 -19.19 4.72 -2.17
N LEU A 54 -19.28 5.97 -1.72
CA LEU A 54 -19.71 6.28 -0.35
C LEU A 54 -21.18 5.91 -0.07
N ALA A 55 -22.02 5.89 -1.11
CA ALA A 55 -23.43 5.48 -0.96
C ALA A 55 -23.57 3.97 -0.68
N ASP A 56 -22.75 3.14 -1.32
CA ASP A 56 -22.71 1.69 -1.12
C ASP A 56 -21.33 1.15 -1.52
N GLU A 57 -20.43 1.12 -0.55
CA GLU A 57 -19.05 0.71 -0.77
C GLU A 57 -18.94 -0.72 -1.30
N LYS A 58 -19.73 -1.64 -0.72
CA LYS A 58 -19.69 -3.04 -1.12
C LYS A 58 -20.14 -3.22 -2.57
N ALA A 59 -21.26 -2.61 -2.96
CA ALA A 59 -21.77 -2.70 -4.32
C ALA A 59 -20.79 -2.09 -5.33
N TYR A 60 -20.17 -0.96 -4.98
CA TYR A 60 -19.18 -0.33 -5.85
C TYR A 60 -17.92 -1.21 -6.03
N LEU A 61 -17.44 -1.81 -4.94
CA LEU A 61 -16.28 -2.72 -4.99
C LEU A 61 -16.57 -3.99 -5.77
N ASP A 62 -17.80 -4.47 -5.75
CA ASP A 62 -18.22 -5.67 -6.50
C ASP A 62 -18.23 -5.45 -8.03
N GLU A 63 -18.19 -4.20 -8.50
CA GLU A 63 -18.02 -3.88 -9.92
C GLU A 63 -16.58 -4.12 -10.43
N TRP A 64 -15.61 -4.27 -9.51
CA TRP A 64 -14.19 -4.42 -9.82
C TRP A 64 -13.75 -5.86 -9.58
N ASP A 65 -12.78 -6.31 -10.38
CA ASP A 65 -12.19 -7.65 -10.24
C ASP A 65 -11.16 -7.67 -9.07
N LEU A 66 -11.69 -7.49 -7.86
CA LEU A 66 -10.93 -7.47 -6.63
C LEU A 66 -10.99 -8.81 -5.92
N THR A 67 -9.90 -9.20 -5.27
CA THR A 67 -9.93 -10.32 -4.32
C THR A 67 -10.81 -9.98 -3.11
N ASP A 68 -11.32 -10.99 -2.41
CA ASP A 68 -12.07 -10.77 -1.19
C ASP A 68 -11.22 -10.05 -0.12
N ALA A 69 -9.93 -10.38 -0.05
CA ALA A 69 -8.99 -9.73 0.84
C ALA A 69 -8.83 -8.24 0.52
N ALA A 70 -8.73 -7.87 -0.76
CA ALA A 70 -8.65 -6.47 -1.18
C ALA A 70 -9.93 -5.70 -0.86
N LYS A 71 -11.10 -6.28 -1.10
CA LYS A 71 -12.39 -5.67 -0.73
C LYS A 71 -12.50 -5.43 0.78
N ALA A 72 -12.14 -6.44 1.57
CA ALA A 72 -12.15 -6.34 3.03
C ALA A 72 -11.19 -5.25 3.52
N ALA A 73 -10.00 -5.16 2.95
CA ALA A 73 -9.02 -4.14 3.29
C ALA A 73 -9.54 -2.72 3.00
N VAL A 74 -10.19 -2.52 1.86
CA VAL A 74 -10.78 -1.23 1.49
C VAL A 74 -11.90 -0.84 2.46
N ILE A 75 -12.83 -1.73 2.74
CA ILE A 75 -13.95 -1.47 3.67
C ILE A 75 -13.44 -1.13 5.06
N ALA A 76 -12.42 -1.84 5.54
CA ALA A 76 -11.80 -1.58 6.84
C ALA A 76 -10.86 -0.37 6.84
N ARG A 77 -10.56 0.22 5.70
CA ARG A 77 -9.50 1.26 5.55
C ARG A 77 -8.17 0.78 6.12
N ASP A 78 -7.88 -0.51 5.98
CA ASP A 78 -6.60 -1.12 6.36
C ASP A 78 -5.57 -0.92 5.22
N TYR A 79 -4.85 0.19 5.28
CA TYR A 79 -3.89 0.56 4.25
C TYR A 79 -2.69 -0.39 4.19
N ASN A 80 -2.28 -0.98 5.30
CA ASN A 80 -1.24 -2.01 5.31
C ASN A 80 -1.69 -3.23 4.50
N ALA A 81 -2.91 -3.71 4.73
CA ALA A 81 -3.48 -4.82 3.97
C ALA A 81 -3.65 -4.48 2.49
N MET A 82 -4.07 -3.24 2.16
CA MET A 82 -4.14 -2.80 0.76
C MET A 82 -2.78 -2.81 0.08
N LEU A 83 -1.72 -2.38 0.76
CA LEU A 83 -0.35 -2.47 0.23
C LEU A 83 0.07 -3.93 0.02
N ASP A 84 -0.29 -4.83 0.93
CA ASP A 84 -0.01 -6.26 0.80
C ASP A 84 -0.75 -6.89 -0.38
N GLU A 85 -1.92 -6.37 -0.74
CA GLU A 85 -2.69 -6.76 -1.94
C GLU A 85 -2.20 -6.09 -3.24
N GLY A 86 -1.06 -5.41 -3.21
CA GLY A 86 -0.45 -4.76 -4.37
C GLY A 86 -0.91 -3.33 -4.63
N GLY A 87 -1.55 -2.69 -3.65
CA GLY A 87 -1.90 -1.29 -3.73
C GLY A 87 -0.67 -0.38 -3.80
N ASN A 88 -0.77 0.70 -4.58
CA ASN A 88 0.22 1.76 -4.62
C ASN A 88 -0.29 2.97 -3.84
N ILE A 89 0.52 3.50 -2.95
CA ILE A 89 0.11 4.57 -2.04
C ILE A 89 -0.37 5.84 -2.77
N TYR A 90 0.18 6.14 -3.94
CA TYR A 90 -0.29 7.28 -4.74
C TYR A 90 -1.71 7.11 -5.24
N PHE A 91 -2.09 5.89 -5.61
CA PHE A 91 -3.46 5.57 -5.99
C PHE A 91 -4.37 5.49 -4.77
N LEU A 92 -3.92 4.81 -3.71
CA LEU A 92 -4.67 4.70 -2.47
C LEU A 92 -4.93 6.04 -1.79
N SER A 93 -4.13 7.07 -2.09
CA SER A 93 -4.38 8.42 -1.61
C SER A 93 -5.73 8.98 -2.04
N LYS A 94 -6.28 8.49 -3.14
CA LYS A 94 -7.62 8.88 -3.59
C LYS A 94 -8.70 8.37 -2.65
N LEU A 95 -8.47 7.21 -2.02
CA LEU A 95 -9.39 6.64 -1.05
C LEU A 95 -9.43 7.46 0.25
N PHE A 96 -8.29 7.73 0.89
CA PHE A 96 -8.32 8.52 2.11
C PHE A 96 -8.69 10.00 1.86
N SER A 97 -8.42 10.54 0.67
CA SER A 97 -8.91 11.85 0.27
C SER A 97 -10.45 11.86 0.10
N THR A 98 -11.02 10.76 -0.39
CA THR A 98 -12.48 10.58 -0.47
C THR A 98 -13.11 10.63 0.92
N ASP A 99 -12.45 10.07 1.91
CA ASP A 99 -12.85 10.14 3.33
C ASP A 99 -12.52 11.49 3.99
N LYS A 100 -12.00 12.45 3.23
CA LYS A 100 -11.54 13.76 3.72
C LYS A 100 -10.44 13.65 4.79
N GLN A 101 -9.61 12.61 4.70
CA GLN A 101 -8.48 12.38 5.58
C GLN A 101 -7.16 12.81 4.93
N SER A 102 -6.21 13.19 5.77
CA SER A 102 -4.87 13.58 5.35
C SER A 102 -3.95 12.37 5.14
N PHE A 103 -2.83 12.61 4.47
CA PHE A 103 -1.74 11.62 4.41
C PHE A 103 -1.22 11.25 5.80
N GLN A 104 -1.12 12.21 6.72
CA GLN A 104 -0.71 11.96 8.10
C GLN A 104 -1.67 11.00 8.81
N PHE A 105 -2.97 11.12 8.57
CA PHE A 105 -3.96 10.21 9.10
C PHE A 105 -3.72 8.78 8.61
N ALA A 106 -3.58 8.61 7.29
CA ALA A 106 -3.37 7.30 6.69
C ALA A 106 -2.04 6.67 7.16
N ALA A 107 -0.95 7.41 7.12
CA ALA A 107 0.36 6.94 7.58
C ALA A 107 0.36 6.66 9.09
N GLY A 108 -0.30 7.47 9.88
CA GLY A 108 -0.50 7.24 11.31
C GLY A 108 -1.26 5.94 11.56
N SER A 109 -2.35 5.69 10.84
CA SER A 109 -3.13 4.46 10.97
C SER A 109 -2.30 3.22 10.66
N MET A 110 -1.39 3.29 9.67
CA MET A 110 -0.48 2.20 9.33
C MET A 110 0.55 1.89 10.43
N THR A 111 0.82 2.84 11.30
CA THR A 111 1.79 2.71 12.41
C THR A 111 1.12 2.59 13.78
N GLY A 112 -0.20 2.57 13.82
CA GLY A 112 -0.97 2.57 15.07
C GLY A 112 -0.89 3.89 15.84
N MET A 113 -0.65 4.98 15.15
CA MET A 113 -0.51 6.34 15.72
C MET A 113 -1.65 7.24 15.28
N THR A 114 -2.00 8.22 16.13
CA THR A 114 -2.84 9.34 15.70
C THR A 114 -2.05 10.23 14.73
N PRO A 115 -2.73 11.12 13.95
CA PRO A 115 -2.02 12.06 13.08
C PRO A 115 -0.98 12.92 13.82
N ASP A 116 -1.30 13.38 15.02
CA ASP A 116 -0.38 14.21 15.82
C ASP A 116 0.82 13.42 16.32
N GLU A 117 0.60 12.21 16.82
CA GLU A 117 1.69 11.30 17.22
C GLU A 117 2.61 10.95 16.06
N TYR A 118 2.03 10.72 14.88
CA TYR A 118 2.82 10.46 13.67
C TYR A 118 3.65 11.68 13.28
N ALA A 119 3.07 12.88 13.27
CA ALA A 119 3.78 14.11 12.97
C ALA A 119 4.93 14.36 13.95
N GLU A 120 4.70 14.18 15.24
CA GLU A 120 5.73 14.32 16.27
C GLU A 120 6.87 13.32 16.08
N MET A 121 6.55 12.07 15.81
CA MET A 121 7.53 11.02 15.53
C MET A 121 8.39 11.38 14.31
N MET A 122 7.80 11.89 13.25
CA MET A 122 8.52 12.31 12.05
C MET A 122 9.44 13.53 12.32
N LEU A 123 8.99 14.50 13.12
CA LEU A 123 9.80 15.66 13.52
C LEU A 123 11.01 15.25 14.38
N LYS A 124 10.89 14.16 15.11
CA LYS A 124 11.99 13.59 15.93
C LYS A 124 12.96 12.71 15.14
N GLY A 125 12.81 12.60 13.82
CA GLY A 125 13.73 11.88 12.94
C GLY A 125 13.20 10.54 12.40
N GLY A 126 11.94 10.20 12.65
CA GLY A 126 11.30 9.01 12.11
C GLY A 126 11.44 7.78 13.01
N ARG A 127 10.97 6.63 12.51
CA ARG A 127 11.00 5.35 13.23
C ARG A 127 12.30 4.60 12.98
N SER A 128 12.77 3.90 14.03
CA SER A 128 13.83 2.90 13.85
C SER A 128 13.29 1.70 13.05
N PRO A 129 14.06 1.14 12.11
CA PRO A 129 13.70 -0.11 11.45
C PRO A 129 13.79 -1.34 12.36
N LYS A 130 14.44 -1.22 13.52
CA LYS A 130 14.60 -2.33 14.47
C LYS A 130 13.25 -2.79 15.00
N GLY A 131 13.02 -4.10 14.97
CA GLY A 131 11.78 -4.71 15.44
C GLY A 131 10.59 -4.55 14.49
N VAL A 132 10.79 -3.97 13.31
CA VAL A 132 9.76 -3.90 12.28
C VAL A 132 9.72 -5.20 11.49
N ARG A 133 8.59 -5.46 10.82
CA ARG A 133 8.39 -6.67 10.04
C ARG A 133 9.58 -7.02 9.15
N SER A 134 10.04 -8.25 9.26
CA SER A 134 10.95 -8.88 8.32
C SER A 134 10.46 -10.28 7.97
N ILE A 135 10.51 -10.64 6.68
CA ILE A 135 10.15 -11.98 6.20
C ILE A 135 11.27 -12.97 6.53
N LYS A 136 12.52 -12.51 6.46
CA LYS A 136 13.71 -13.34 6.72
C LYS A 136 14.06 -13.42 8.21
N GLY A 137 13.45 -12.59 9.04
CA GLY A 137 13.66 -12.61 10.49
C GLY A 137 15.06 -12.17 10.91
N GLY A 138 15.43 -10.94 10.70
CA GLY A 138 16.78 -10.45 10.99
C GLY A 138 16.88 -9.04 11.59
N TYR A 139 15.76 -8.47 11.97
CA TYR A 139 15.73 -7.09 12.45
C TYR A 139 15.17 -6.95 13.85
#